data_4793effd60c354255f4fc069914c7803
#
_entry.id   4793effd60c354255f4fc069914c7803
#
_cell.length_a   1.000
_cell.length_b   1.000
_cell.length_c   1.000
_cell.angle_alpha   90.00
_cell.angle_beta   90.00
_cell.angle_gamma   90.00
#
_symmetry.space_group_name_H-M   'P 1'
#
loop_
_entity.id
_entity.type
_entity.pdbx_description
1 polymer ?
#
loop_
_entity_poly.entity_id
_entity_poly.type
_entity_poly.pdbx_seq_one_letter_code
_entity_poly.pdbx_strand_id
1 'polypeptide(L)'
;MYQLRDVKLSRNTRTLLQIDELTLPAHGLTVVLGHNGSGKSTLLKMLAGQLKPDQGQVLFNHHLVHAFAPRELAKHIAYMPQQIPQPALMQVRELVELGRFAWRGWLQRWQSDDRQAIAQSMDDTDVAHLAQHALDEISGGERQRAWLAMLLAQNAKMLLLDEPSSALDLAHQYQLMNLLRAQVAKQSCAVIAILHDLNLALRYADRIIALQRGTIWFDGTPVNLLTHPALSDLYGIDLDILPREGKHAVAVVA
;
A
#
# COMPACT_ATOMS: atom_id res chain seq x y z
N MET A 1 13.47 -5.15 -3.27
CA MET A 1 13.06 -6.47 -2.74
C MET A 1 13.13 -6.42 -1.23
N TYR A 2 12.07 -6.84 -0.53
CA TYR A 2 12.11 -7.05 0.91
C TYR A 2 12.43 -8.51 1.25
N GLN A 3 13.11 -8.70 2.39
CA GLN A 3 13.32 -9.99 3.02
C GLN A 3 13.05 -9.85 4.52
N LEU A 4 12.15 -10.66 5.05
CA LEU A 4 11.90 -10.80 6.47
C LEU A 4 12.45 -12.16 6.92
N ARG A 5 13.16 -12.20 8.03
CA ARG A 5 13.78 -13.42 8.57
C ARG A 5 13.56 -13.46 10.08
N ASP A 6 12.91 -14.51 10.56
CA ASP A 6 12.61 -14.79 11.97
C ASP A 6 11.97 -13.59 12.69
N VAL A 7 11.10 -12.85 11.98
CA VAL A 7 10.48 -11.62 12.48
C VAL A 7 9.42 -11.95 13.50
N LYS A 8 9.54 -11.34 14.68
CA LYS A 8 8.52 -11.39 15.72
C LYS A 8 8.31 -10.01 16.34
N LEU A 9 7.05 -9.65 16.52
CA LEU A 9 6.63 -8.46 17.27
C LEU A 9 5.52 -8.84 18.24
N SER A 10 5.70 -8.45 19.50
CA SER A 10 4.75 -8.65 20.56
C SER A 10 4.43 -7.35 21.27
N ARG A 11 3.25 -7.24 21.83
CA ARG A 11 2.86 -6.14 22.73
C ARG A 11 2.17 -6.74 23.94
N ASN A 12 2.68 -6.41 25.12
CA ASN A 12 2.32 -7.07 26.37
C ASN A 12 2.58 -8.59 26.25
N THR A 13 1.57 -9.43 26.42
CA THR A 13 1.67 -10.89 26.28
C THR A 13 1.21 -11.41 24.92
N ARG A 14 0.75 -10.52 23.99
CA ARG A 14 0.17 -10.92 22.71
C ARG A 14 1.19 -10.78 21.59
N THR A 15 1.42 -11.84 20.81
CA THR A 15 2.14 -11.77 19.53
C THR A 15 1.23 -11.10 18.50
N LEU A 16 1.72 -10.01 17.91
CA LEU A 16 1.02 -9.26 16.86
C LEU A 16 1.41 -9.75 15.47
N LEU A 17 2.67 -10.16 15.29
CA LEU A 17 3.18 -10.67 14.04
C LEU A 17 4.33 -11.67 14.31
N GLN A 18 4.30 -12.79 13.60
CA GLN A 18 5.38 -13.76 13.57
C GLN A 18 5.52 -14.30 12.15
N ILE A 19 6.65 -14.07 11.53
CA ILE A 19 6.98 -14.47 10.17
C ILE A 19 8.38 -15.06 10.17
N ASP A 20 8.48 -16.35 9.89
CA ASP A 20 9.76 -17.05 9.87
C ASP A 20 10.56 -16.62 8.63
N GLU A 21 9.94 -16.65 7.46
CA GLU A 21 10.53 -16.16 6.22
C GLU A 21 9.47 -15.55 5.31
N LEU A 22 9.78 -14.39 4.71
CA LEU A 22 8.99 -13.77 3.66
C LEU A 22 9.88 -12.96 2.74
N THR A 23 9.81 -13.24 1.45
CA THR A 23 10.45 -12.41 0.42
C THR A 23 9.38 -11.72 -0.41
N LEU A 24 9.45 -10.37 -0.51
CA LEU A 24 8.54 -9.57 -1.33
C LEU A 24 9.29 -8.99 -2.53
N PRO A 25 8.79 -9.16 -3.76
CA PRO A 25 9.47 -8.71 -4.96
C PRO A 25 9.56 -7.18 -5.03
N ALA A 26 10.50 -6.69 -5.84
CA ALA A 26 10.64 -5.25 -6.13
C ALA A 26 9.82 -4.82 -7.36
N HIS A 27 8.85 -5.61 -7.77
CA HIS A 27 7.96 -5.38 -8.91
C HIS A 27 6.60 -5.98 -8.65
N GLY A 28 5.62 -5.55 -9.43
CA GLY A 28 4.26 -6.07 -9.34
C GLY A 28 3.42 -5.44 -8.23
N LEU A 29 2.17 -5.87 -8.17
CA LEU A 29 1.20 -5.50 -7.15
C LEU A 29 0.96 -6.70 -6.23
N THR A 30 1.47 -6.60 -5.00
CA THR A 30 1.20 -7.56 -3.92
C THR A 30 0.04 -7.03 -3.06
N VAL A 31 -0.98 -7.84 -2.86
CA VAL A 31 -2.09 -7.51 -1.97
C VAL A 31 -1.98 -8.31 -0.67
N VAL A 32 -2.19 -7.62 0.46
CA VAL A 32 -2.23 -8.24 1.79
C VAL A 32 -3.68 -8.32 2.25
N LEU A 33 -4.18 -9.52 2.47
CA LEU A 33 -5.53 -9.84 2.95
C LEU A 33 -5.51 -10.36 4.39
N GLY A 34 -6.69 -10.43 5.01
CA GLY A 34 -6.92 -11.02 6.34
C GLY A 34 -7.89 -10.20 7.18
N HIS A 35 -8.38 -10.80 8.25
CA HIS A 35 -9.30 -10.13 9.18
C HIS A 35 -8.67 -8.93 9.90
N ASN A 36 -9.53 -8.11 10.52
CA ASN A 36 -9.08 -7.06 11.43
C ASN A 36 -8.27 -7.66 12.59
N GLY A 37 -7.13 -7.04 12.89
CA GLY A 37 -6.22 -7.53 13.91
C GLY A 37 -5.36 -8.73 13.50
N SER A 38 -5.33 -9.15 12.23
CA SER A 38 -4.45 -10.23 11.74
C SER A 38 -2.98 -9.85 11.59
N GLY A 39 -2.62 -8.57 11.76
CA GLY A 39 -1.22 -8.11 11.67
C GLY A 39 -0.87 -7.34 10.39
N LYS A 40 -1.81 -7.10 9.47
CA LYS A 40 -1.56 -6.44 8.17
C LYS A 40 -0.88 -5.07 8.29
N SER A 41 -1.50 -4.13 9.02
CA SER A 41 -0.92 -2.79 9.23
C SER A 41 0.38 -2.84 10.02
N THR A 42 0.54 -3.83 10.91
CA THR A 42 1.80 -4.08 11.63
C THR A 42 2.90 -4.47 10.65
N LEU A 43 2.62 -5.38 9.72
CA LEU A 43 3.53 -5.76 8.65
C LEU A 43 3.93 -4.53 7.81
N LEU A 44 2.95 -3.76 7.30
CA LEU A 44 3.25 -2.57 6.50
C LEU A 44 4.10 -1.54 7.24
N LYS A 45 3.79 -1.28 8.52
CA LYS A 45 4.58 -0.35 9.36
C LYS A 45 6.01 -0.83 9.57
N MET A 46 6.24 -2.14 9.66
CA MET A 46 7.60 -2.68 9.71
C MET A 46 8.33 -2.50 8.37
N LEU A 47 7.67 -2.77 7.25
CA LEU A 47 8.23 -2.56 5.91
C LEU A 47 8.54 -1.07 5.68
N ALA A 48 7.71 -0.17 6.21
CA ALA A 48 7.91 1.28 6.15
C ALA A 48 8.99 1.81 7.14
N GLY A 49 9.60 0.93 7.95
CA GLY A 49 10.59 1.33 8.96
C GLY A 49 10.02 2.05 10.18
N GLN A 50 8.69 2.12 10.33
CA GLN A 50 8.03 2.78 11.46
C GLN A 50 7.97 1.90 12.72
N LEU A 51 8.03 0.59 12.54
CA LEU A 51 8.09 -0.38 13.63
C LEU A 51 9.32 -1.27 13.46
N LYS A 52 10.06 -1.43 14.55
CA LYS A 52 11.15 -2.39 14.63
C LYS A 52 10.63 -3.69 15.23
N PRO A 53 10.96 -4.87 14.66
CA PRO A 53 10.62 -6.14 15.27
C PRO A 53 11.36 -6.33 16.60
N ASP A 54 10.77 -7.09 17.52
CA ASP A 54 11.43 -7.48 18.78
C ASP A 54 12.53 -8.52 18.52
N GLN A 55 12.32 -9.39 17.52
CA GLN A 55 13.27 -10.41 17.06
C GLN A 55 13.30 -10.44 15.53
N GLY A 56 14.39 -10.96 14.97
CA GLY A 56 14.60 -11.10 13.55
C GLY A 56 14.95 -9.82 12.83
N GLN A 57 14.82 -9.83 11.50
CA GLN A 57 15.29 -8.76 10.63
C GLN A 57 14.33 -8.46 9.50
N VAL A 58 14.14 -7.19 9.20
CA VAL A 58 13.47 -6.69 8.00
C VAL A 58 14.51 -5.99 7.13
N LEU A 59 14.74 -6.54 5.95
CA LEU A 59 15.73 -6.05 5.00
C LEU A 59 15.04 -5.47 3.77
N PHE A 60 15.52 -4.35 3.29
CA PHE A 60 15.20 -3.79 1.99
C PHE A 60 16.46 -3.69 1.15
N ASN A 61 16.50 -4.36 0.00
CA ASN A 61 17.68 -4.48 -0.86
C ASN A 61 18.95 -4.86 -0.07
N HIS A 62 18.82 -5.90 0.79
CA HIS A 62 19.88 -6.43 1.66
C HIS A 62 20.35 -5.53 2.81
N HIS A 63 19.72 -4.37 3.02
CA HIS A 63 20.02 -3.47 4.13
C HIS A 63 18.88 -3.47 5.15
N LEU A 64 19.19 -3.43 6.44
CA LEU A 64 18.19 -3.34 7.50
C LEU A 64 17.36 -2.07 7.34
N VAL A 65 16.03 -2.22 7.25
CA VAL A 65 15.11 -1.09 7.03
C VAL A 65 15.28 0.00 8.10
N HIS A 66 15.42 -0.38 9.35
CA HIS A 66 15.57 0.56 10.46
C HIS A 66 16.97 1.18 10.58
N ALA A 67 17.94 0.76 9.76
CA ALA A 67 19.27 1.38 9.71
C ALA A 67 19.35 2.53 8.70
N PHE A 68 18.37 2.67 7.82
CA PHE A 68 18.31 3.81 6.92
C PHE A 68 18.01 5.11 7.67
N ALA A 69 18.69 6.19 7.31
CA ALA A 69 18.24 7.52 7.70
C ALA A 69 16.82 7.75 7.11
N PRO A 70 15.89 8.37 7.86
CA PRO A 70 14.49 8.52 7.40
C PRO A 70 14.35 9.15 6.01
N ARG A 71 15.17 10.14 5.71
CA ARG A 71 15.17 10.82 4.41
C ARG A 71 15.64 9.92 3.28
N GLU A 72 16.65 9.08 3.51
CA GLU A 72 17.11 8.13 2.50
C GLU A 72 16.07 7.02 2.28
N LEU A 73 15.47 6.51 3.35
CA LEU A 73 14.39 5.54 3.23
C LEU A 73 13.22 6.09 2.40
N ALA A 74 12.85 7.36 2.61
CA ALA A 74 11.78 8.03 1.88
C ALA A 74 12.06 8.19 0.37
N LYS A 75 13.28 8.10 -0.10
CA LYS A 75 13.59 8.03 -1.54
C LYS A 75 13.24 6.67 -2.16
N HIS A 76 13.13 5.65 -1.34
CA HIS A 76 12.92 4.27 -1.77
C HIS A 76 11.50 3.78 -1.49
N ILE A 77 10.90 4.22 -0.40
CA ILE A 77 9.63 3.72 0.12
C ILE A 77 8.69 4.88 0.40
N ALA A 78 7.52 4.86 -0.21
CA ALA A 78 6.41 5.75 0.10
C ALA A 78 5.35 4.95 0.87
N TYR A 79 4.85 5.51 1.98
CA TYR A 79 3.90 4.83 2.84
C TYR A 79 2.64 5.68 3.10
N MET A 80 1.47 5.10 2.84
CA MET A 80 0.16 5.67 3.14
C MET A 80 -0.43 4.93 4.34
N PRO A 81 -0.65 5.60 5.48
CA PRO A 81 -1.29 4.99 6.63
C PRO A 81 -2.81 4.88 6.44
N GLN A 82 -3.46 3.96 7.14
CA GLN A 82 -4.91 3.79 7.16
C GLN A 82 -5.64 5.09 7.60
N GLN A 83 -5.15 5.72 8.66
CA GLN A 83 -5.67 7.01 9.12
C GLN A 83 -4.82 8.13 8.51
N ILE A 84 -5.42 8.83 7.57
CA ILE A 84 -4.78 9.93 6.86
C ILE A 84 -4.84 11.19 7.74
N PRO A 85 -3.70 11.83 8.05
CA PRO A 85 -3.69 13.10 8.77
C PRO A 85 -4.49 14.17 8.02
N GLN A 86 -5.16 15.04 8.78
CA GLN A 86 -5.93 16.17 8.25
C GLN A 86 -5.31 17.48 8.73
N PRO A 87 -4.22 17.95 8.11
CA PRO A 87 -3.66 19.25 8.45
C PRO A 87 -4.65 20.35 8.06
N ALA A 88 -5.03 21.20 9.02
CA ALA A 88 -5.89 22.34 8.77
C ALA A 88 -5.15 23.35 7.88
N LEU A 89 -5.91 24.05 7.02
CA LEU A 89 -5.43 25.15 6.17
C LEU A 89 -4.36 24.79 5.13
N MET A 90 -3.96 23.53 5.00
CA MET A 90 -3.01 23.10 3.96
C MET A 90 -3.74 22.90 2.62
N GLN A 91 -3.23 23.48 1.57
CA GLN A 91 -3.74 23.29 0.21
C GLN A 91 -3.35 21.91 -0.35
N VAL A 92 -4.17 21.39 -1.27
CA VAL A 92 -3.88 20.13 -1.99
C VAL A 92 -2.50 20.19 -2.63
N ARG A 93 -2.14 21.28 -3.29
CA ARG A 93 -0.83 21.45 -3.90
C ARG A 93 0.31 21.37 -2.89
N GLU A 94 0.17 22.03 -1.75
CA GLU A 94 1.18 22.02 -0.69
C GLU A 94 1.40 20.60 -0.14
N LEU A 95 0.31 19.84 0.03
CA LEU A 95 0.42 18.42 0.39
C LEU A 95 1.23 17.65 -0.63
N VAL A 96 0.92 17.77 -1.92
CA VAL A 96 1.63 17.03 -2.98
C VAL A 96 3.10 17.43 -3.05
N GLU A 97 3.42 18.70 -2.82
CA GLU A 97 4.78 19.21 -2.73
C GLU A 97 5.61 18.54 -1.63
N LEU A 98 4.99 18.12 -0.50
CA LEU A 98 5.68 17.36 0.55
C LEU A 98 6.28 16.04 0.03
N GLY A 99 5.70 15.43 -0.98
CA GLY A 99 6.25 14.24 -1.62
C GLY A 99 7.68 14.44 -2.15
N ARG A 100 8.07 15.67 -2.49
CA ARG A 100 9.42 15.98 -2.98
C ARG A 100 10.42 16.27 -1.86
N PHE A 101 9.99 16.26 -0.59
CA PHE A 101 10.85 16.64 0.55
C PHE A 101 12.11 15.75 0.66
N ALA A 102 12.00 14.45 0.36
CA ALA A 102 13.14 13.53 0.41
C ALA A 102 14.25 13.89 -0.61
N TRP A 103 13.89 14.48 -1.73
CA TRP A 103 14.79 14.80 -2.85
C TRP A 103 15.43 16.18 -2.74
N ARG A 104 14.78 17.11 -2.03
CA ARG A 104 15.24 18.50 -1.90
C ARG A 104 16.11 18.72 -0.70
N GLY A 105 17.22 19.41 -0.85
CA GLY A 105 18.01 19.97 0.25
C GLY A 105 17.26 21.11 0.94
N TRP A 106 17.60 21.42 2.17
CA TRP A 106 16.98 22.48 3.00
C TRP A 106 16.87 23.84 2.30
N LEU A 107 17.89 24.21 1.46
CA LEU A 107 17.97 25.50 0.78
C LEU A 107 17.85 25.39 -0.75
N GLN A 108 17.49 24.22 -1.29
CA GLN A 108 17.41 24.04 -2.74
C GLN A 108 16.10 24.62 -3.28
N ARG A 109 16.22 25.35 -4.40
CA ARG A 109 15.07 25.84 -5.17
C ARG A 109 14.36 24.66 -5.85
N TRP A 110 13.07 24.83 -6.15
CA TRP A 110 12.28 23.91 -6.96
C TRP A 110 12.92 23.74 -8.34
N GLN A 111 13.25 22.50 -8.70
CA GLN A 111 13.76 22.15 -10.01
C GLN A 111 12.60 21.88 -10.98
N SER A 112 12.89 21.83 -12.29
CA SER A 112 11.91 21.46 -13.32
C SER A 112 11.28 20.10 -13.05
N ASP A 113 12.12 19.11 -12.69
CA ASP A 113 11.72 17.73 -12.43
C ASP A 113 10.77 17.61 -11.23
N ASP A 114 10.98 18.44 -10.18
CA ASP A 114 10.07 18.47 -9.03
C ASP A 114 8.68 18.98 -9.45
N ARG A 115 8.65 20.07 -10.22
CA ARG A 115 7.39 20.66 -10.71
C ARG A 115 6.64 19.70 -11.63
N GLN A 116 7.37 19.00 -12.49
CA GLN A 116 6.80 18.01 -13.39
C GLN A 116 6.24 16.82 -12.62
N ALA A 117 6.98 16.28 -11.64
CA ALA A 117 6.52 15.18 -10.80
C ALA A 117 5.25 15.55 -10.03
N ILE A 118 5.17 16.77 -9.47
CA ILE A 118 3.99 17.28 -8.77
C ILE A 118 2.80 17.37 -9.71
N ALA A 119 2.97 18.06 -10.87
CA ALA A 119 1.90 18.24 -11.83
C ALA A 119 1.37 16.90 -12.35
N GLN A 120 2.26 15.99 -12.78
CA GLN A 120 1.90 14.67 -13.27
C GLN A 120 1.16 13.85 -12.21
N SER A 121 1.61 13.89 -10.95
CA SER A 121 0.96 13.14 -9.86
C SER A 121 -0.44 13.68 -9.57
N MET A 122 -0.66 14.98 -9.65
CA MET A 122 -1.97 15.59 -9.48
C MET A 122 -2.91 15.26 -10.64
N ASP A 123 -2.42 15.22 -11.87
CA ASP A 123 -3.18 14.81 -13.04
C ASP A 123 -3.53 13.31 -12.98
N ASP A 124 -2.55 12.45 -12.68
CA ASP A 124 -2.75 11.00 -12.58
C ASP A 124 -3.82 10.62 -11.52
N THR A 125 -3.99 11.43 -10.47
CA THR A 125 -4.96 11.18 -9.38
C THR A 125 -6.22 12.03 -9.47
N ASP A 126 -6.39 12.80 -10.56
CA ASP A 126 -7.55 13.68 -10.79
C ASP A 126 -7.80 14.66 -9.63
N VAL A 127 -6.74 15.36 -9.19
CA VAL A 127 -6.83 16.40 -8.14
C VAL A 127 -6.24 17.74 -8.58
N ALA A 128 -5.81 17.87 -9.83
CA ALA A 128 -5.19 19.10 -10.34
C ALA A 128 -6.14 20.32 -10.24
N HIS A 129 -7.44 20.09 -10.47
CA HIS A 129 -8.48 21.13 -10.35
C HIS A 129 -8.70 21.59 -8.90
N LEU A 130 -8.27 20.81 -7.91
CA LEU A 130 -8.39 21.10 -6.47
C LEU A 130 -7.11 21.74 -5.89
N ALA A 131 -6.10 22.04 -6.72
CA ALA A 131 -4.77 22.45 -6.29
C ALA A 131 -4.74 23.54 -5.21
N GLN A 132 -5.64 24.50 -5.31
CA GLN A 132 -5.71 25.67 -4.43
C GLN A 132 -6.75 25.51 -3.29
N HIS A 133 -7.50 24.40 -3.26
CA HIS A 133 -8.46 24.15 -2.19
C HIS A 133 -7.74 23.65 -0.94
N ALA A 134 -8.26 24.02 0.22
CA ALA A 134 -7.77 23.49 1.48
C ALA A 134 -8.24 22.02 1.65
N LEU A 135 -7.43 21.21 2.31
CA LEU A 135 -7.71 19.76 2.49
C LEU A 135 -8.97 19.49 3.32
N ASP A 136 -9.38 20.42 4.15
CA ASP A 136 -10.61 20.36 4.94
C ASP A 136 -11.86 20.79 4.17
N GLU A 137 -11.70 21.44 3.01
CA GLU A 137 -12.79 21.87 2.12
C GLU A 137 -13.19 20.80 1.09
N ILE A 138 -12.37 19.76 0.91
CA ILE A 138 -12.61 18.70 -0.09
C ILE A 138 -13.18 17.43 0.55
N SER A 139 -13.85 16.60 -0.26
CA SER A 139 -14.42 15.33 0.20
C SER A 139 -13.36 14.35 0.68
N GLY A 140 -13.76 13.33 1.45
CA GLY A 140 -12.85 12.28 1.93
C GLY A 140 -12.15 11.53 0.79
N GLY A 141 -12.86 11.24 -0.30
CA GLY A 141 -12.29 10.58 -1.48
C GLY A 141 -11.28 11.46 -2.22
N GLU A 142 -11.59 12.77 -2.41
CA GLU A 142 -10.65 13.72 -3.01
C GLU A 142 -9.40 13.87 -2.16
N ARG A 143 -9.55 13.96 -0.85
CA ARG A 143 -8.42 14.00 0.08
C ARG A 143 -7.55 12.75 -0.01
N GLN A 144 -8.15 11.57 -0.13
CA GLN A 144 -7.41 10.32 -0.31
C GLN A 144 -6.63 10.31 -1.62
N ARG A 145 -7.22 10.82 -2.72
CA ARG A 145 -6.51 10.99 -4.00
C ARG A 145 -5.38 12.02 -3.91
N ALA A 146 -5.56 13.11 -3.17
CA ALA A 146 -4.50 14.10 -2.92
C ALA A 146 -3.30 13.49 -2.17
N TRP A 147 -3.55 12.65 -1.15
CA TRP A 147 -2.50 11.91 -0.46
C TRP A 147 -1.79 10.92 -1.40
N LEU A 148 -2.54 10.24 -2.26
CA LEU A 148 -1.93 9.37 -3.27
C LEU A 148 -1.06 10.16 -4.24
N ALA A 149 -1.50 11.37 -4.68
CA ALA A 149 -0.69 12.29 -5.48
C ALA A 149 0.64 12.61 -4.80
N MET A 150 0.62 12.91 -3.50
CA MET A 150 1.83 13.15 -2.70
C MET A 150 2.80 11.94 -2.76
N LEU A 151 2.27 10.72 -2.57
CA LEU A 151 3.09 9.50 -2.63
C LEU A 151 3.67 9.24 -4.03
N LEU A 152 2.90 9.51 -5.08
CA LEU A 152 3.39 9.39 -6.46
C LEU A 152 4.44 10.46 -6.77
N ALA A 153 4.24 11.70 -6.31
CA ALA A 153 5.23 12.77 -6.44
C ALA A 153 6.54 12.45 -5.72
N GLN A 154 6.51 11.64 -4.67
CA GLN A 154 7.71 11.15 -3.98
C GLN A 154 8.60 10.30 -4.90
N ASN A 155 8.05 9.70 -5.96
CA ASN A 155 8.77 8.88 -6.95
C ASN A 155 9.62 7.77 -6.31
N ALA A 156 9.07 7.13 -5.30
CA ALA A 156 9.69 6.00 -4.61
C ALA A 156 9.55 4.71 -5.43
N LYS A 157 10.47 3.78 -5.25
CA LYS A 157 10.46 2.48 -5.94
C LYS A 157 9.47 1.48 -5.34
N MET A 158 8.96 1.77 -4.14
CA MET A 158 8.02 0.93 -3.41
C MET A 158 6.91 1.80 -2.82
N LEU A 159 5.66 1.48 -3.13
CA LEU A 159 4.47 2.06 -2.51
C LEU A 159 3.88 1.05 -1.51
N LEU A 160 3.73 1.47 -0.27
CA LEU A 160 3.08 0.72 0.80
C LEU A 160 1.78 1.42 1.16
N LEU A 161 0.63 0.78 0.93
CA LEU A 161 -0.68 1.41 1.04
C LEU A 161 -1.54 0.63 2.06
N ASP A 162 -1.87 1.27 3.17
CA ASP A 162 -2.71 0.68 4.22
C ASP A 162 -4.17 1.08 4.00
N GLU A 163 -4.96 0.18 3.41
CA GLU A 163 -6.39 0.34 3.08
C GLU A 163 -6.69 1.57 2.21
N PRO A 164 -6.01 1.74 1.06
CA PRO A 164 -6.11 2.96 0.25
C PRO A 164 -7.47 3.14 -0.43
N SER A 165 -8.37 2.18 -0.35
CA SER A 165 -9.70 2.21 -0.97
C SER A 165 -10.85 2.39 0.04
N SER A 166 -10.57 2.46 1.34
CA SER A 166 -11.60 2.37 2.40
C SER A 166 -12.59 3.54 2.42
N ALA A 167 -12.17 4.73 1.98
CA ALA A 167 -13.02 5.94 1.93
C ALA A 167 -13.56 6.25 0.53
N LEU A 168 -13.36 5.35 -0.45
CA LEU A 168 -13.75 5.53 -1.84
C LEU A 168 -15.03 4.76 -2.16
N ASP A 169 -15.89 5.34 -3.00
CA ASP A 169 -16.98 4.61 -3.63
C ASP A 169 -16.45 3.58 -4.66
N LEU A 170 -17.34 2.72 -5.14
CA LEU A 170 -16.97 1.62 -6.03
C LEU A 170 -16.22 2.11 -7.28
N ALA A 171 -16.68 3.19 -7.92
CA ALA A 171 -16.05 3.69 -9.14
C ALA A 171 -14.61 4.15 -8.87
N HIS A 172 -14.41 4.92 -7.81
CA HIS A 172 -13.10 5.42 -7.40
C HIS A 172 -12.16 4.31 -6.90
N GLN A 173 -12.67 3.24 -6.28
CA GLN A 173 -11.86 2.07 -5.94
C GLN A 173 -11.25 1.41 -7.19
N TYR A 174 -12.06 1.22 -8.24
CA TYR A 174 -11.56 0.67 -9.50
C TYR A 174 -10.59 1.62 -10.22
N GLN A 175 -10.84 2.94 -10.19
CA GLN A 175 -9.91 3.93 -10.74
C GLN A 175 -8.55 3.89 -10.01
N LEU A 176 -8.56 3.84 -8.67
CA LEU A 176 -7.35 3.69 -7.86
C LEU A 176 -6.57 2.43 -8.27
N MET A 177 -7.24 1.29 -8.36
CA MET A 177 -6.56 0.03 -8.70
C MET A 177 -6.01 0.06 -10.14
N ASN A 178 -6.72 0.66 -11.08
CA ASN A 178 -6.21 0.86 -12.44
C ASN A 178 -4.98 1.77 -12.46
N LEU A 179 -4.99 2.84 -11.69
CA LEU A 179 -3.83 3.74 -11.54
C LEU A 179 -2.62 2.98 -10.96
N LEU A 180 -2.79 2.21 -9.89
CA LEU A 180 -1.72 1.41 -9.30
C LEU A 180 -1.15 0.40 -10.30
N ARG A 181 -2.02 -0.27 -11.07
CA ARG A 181 -1.59 -1.19 -12.15
C ARG A 181 -0.83 -0.45 -13.25
N ALA A 182 -1.24 0.75 -13.63
CA ALA A 182 -0.53 1.56 -14.61
C ALA A 182 0.88 1.95 -14.10
N GLN A 183 1.02 2.31 -12.82
CA GLN A 183 2.34 2.60 -12.22
C GLN A 183 3.25 1.37 -12.21
N VAL A 184 2.71 0.20 -11.87
CA VAL A 184 3.44 -1.08 -11.92
C VAL A 184 3.84 -1.42 -13.36
N ALA A 185 2.93 -1.28 -14.33
CA ALA A 185 3.20 -1.58 -15.74
C ALA A 185 4.29 -0.70 -16.35
N LYS A 186 4.36 0.58 -15.96
CA LYS A 186 5.45 1.49 -16.33
C LYS A 186 6.78 1.14 -15.65
N GLN A 187 6.81 0.10 -14.81
CA GLN A 187 7.97 -0.30 -13.97
C GLN A 187 8.50 0.86 -13.11
N SER A 188 7.65 1.83 -12.82
CA SER A 188 8.02 2.98 -12.01
C SER A 188 8.17 2.60 -10.53
N CYS A 189 7.30 1.70 -10.03
CA CYS A 189 7.34 1.22 -8.65
C CYS A 189 6.71 -0.17 -8.51
N ALA A 190 7.04 -0.85 -7.40
CA ALA A 190 6.27 -1.98 -6.88
C ALA A 190 5.23 -1.47 -5.87
N VAL A 191 4.13 -2.17 -5.72
CA VAL A 191 3.05 -1.81 -4.81
C VAL A 191 2.76 -2.96 -3.85
N ILE A 192 2.67 -2.66 -2.56
CA ILE A 192 2.12 -3.55 -1.53
C ILE A 192 0.92 -2.83 -0.92
N ALA A 193 -0.28 -3.37 -1.10
CA ALA A 193 -1.52 -2.75 -0.63
C ALA A 193 -2.31 -3.70 0.27
N ILE A 194 -2.79 -3.20 1.39
CA ILE A 194 -3.81 -3.91 2.18
C ILE A 194 -5.17 -3.59 1.56
N LEU A 195 -5.92 -4.61 1.24
CA LEU A 195 -7.30 -4.48 0.76
C LEU A 195 -8.24 -5.32 1.65
N HIS A 196 -9.52 -4.91 1.70
CA HIS A 196 -10.59 -5.70 2.32
C HIS A 196 -11.40 -6.48 1.30
N ASP A 197 -11.50 -5.95 0.09
CA ASP A 197 -12.26 -6.57 -1.00
C ASP A 197 -11.45 -7.67 -1.68
N LEU A 198 -11.91 -8.91 -1.49
CA LEU A 198 -11.31 -10.09 -2.12
C LEU A 198 -11.38 -10.01 -3.65
N ASN A 199 -12.48 -9.51 -4.22
CA ASN A 199 -12.65 -9.45 -5.66
C ASN A 199 -11.73 -8.41 -6.31
N LEU A 200 -11.45 -7.29 -5.64
CA LEU A 200 -10.40 -6.37 -6.08
C LEU A 200 -9.02 -7.02 -6.02
N ALA A 201 -8.71 -7.76 -4.95
CA ALA A 201 -7.45 -8.49 -4.84
C ALA A 201 -7.29 -9.53 -5.95
N LEU A 202 -8.32 -10.36 -6.19
CA LEU A 202 -8.32 -11.38 -7.23
C LEU A 202 -8.15 -10.80 -8.64
N ARG A 203 -8.70 -9.61 -8.88
CA ARG A 203 -8.65 -8.96 -10.20
C ARG A 203 -7.32 -8.28 -10.48
N TYR A 204 -6.71 -7.66 -9.48
CA TYR A 204 -5.61 -6.73 -9.69
C TYR A 204 -4.25 -7.21 -9.20
N ALA A 205 -4.20 -8.11 -8.22
CA ALA A 205 -2.94 -8.57 -7.65
C ALA A 205 -2.16 -9.50 -8.59
N ASP A 206 -0.85 -9.38 -8.57
CA ASP A 206 0.07 -10.39 -9.11
C ASP A 206 0.36 -11.48 -8.04
N ARG A 207 0.32 -11.07 -6.76
CA ARG A 207 0.54 -11.94 -5.60
C ARG A 207 -0.38 -11.53 -4.46
N ILE A 208 -0.87 -12.51 -3.74
CA ILE A 208 -1.69 -12.31 -2.54
C ILE A 208 -0.99 -12.96 -1.35
N ILE A 209 -0.88 -12.21 -0.25
CA ILE A 209 -0.46 -12.71 1.04
C ILE A 209 -1.65 -12.57 1.98
N ALA A 210 -2.11 -13.66 2.56
CA ALA A 210 -3.15 -13.61 3.57
C ALA A 210 -2.55 -13.84 4.96
N LEU A 211 -2.88 -12.94 5.90
CA LEU A 211 -2.46 -13.04 7.29
C LEU A 211 -3.62 -13.51 8.17
N GLN A 212 -3.33 -14.45 9.04
CA GLN A 212 -4.25 -14.90 10.07
C GLN A 212 -3.51 -14.99 11.42
N ARG A 213 -4.03 -14.32 12.44
CA ARG A 213 -3.48 -14.32 13.83
C ARG A 213 -1.98 -13.98 13.90
N GLY A 214 -1.52 -13.10 13.04
CA GLY A 214 -0.13 -12.66 13.02
C GLY A 214 0.84 -13.55 12.24
N THR A 215 0.36 -14.59 11.56
CA THR A 215 1.17 -15.50 10.72
C THR A 215 0.72 -15.45 9.28
N ILE A 216 1.59 -15.88 8.36
CA ILE A 216 1.22 -16.05 6.96
C ILE A 216 0.37 -17.31 6.85
N TRP A 217 -0.88 -17.15 6.46
CA TRP A 217 -1.80 -18.23 6.20
C TRP A 217 -1.76 -18.67 4.74
N PHE A 218 -1.55 -17.72 3.81
CA PHE A 218 -1.44 -18.00 2.38
C PHE A 218 -0.42 -17.04 1.75
N ASP A 219 0.31 -17.55 0.77
CA ASP A 219 1.24 -16.80 -0.06
C ASP A 219 1.26 -17.41 -1.46
N GLY A 220 0.73 -16.70 -2.45
CA GLY A 220 0.63 -17.22 -3.81
C GLY A 220 -0.06 -16.27 -4.78
N THR A 221 -0.42 -16.82 -5.95
CA THR A 221 -1.16 -16.08 -6.96
C THR A 221 -2.66 -16.01 -6.64
N PRO A 222 -3.42 -15.07 -7.22
CA PRO A 222 -4.87 -15.03 -7.10
C PRO A 222 -5.55 -16.36 -7.48
N VAL A 223 -5.07 -17.03 -8.53
CA VAL A 223 -5.60 -18.33 -8.98
C VAL A 223 -5.42 -19.41 -7.91
N ASN A 224 -4.24 -19.45 -7.28
CA ASN A 224 -3.97 -20.41 -6.21
C ASN A 224 -4.84 -20.16 -4.97
N LEU A 225 -5.15 -18.89 -4.67
CA LEU A 225 -6.05 -18.55 -3.57
C LEU A 225 -7.48 -19.04 -3.83
N LEU A 226 -7.99 -18.85 -5.06
CA LEU A 226 -9.33 -19.30 -5.45
C LEU A 226 -9.53 -20.83 -5.33
N THR A 227 -8.45 -21.59 -5.54
CA THR A 227 -8.48 -23.05 -5.42
C THR A 227 -8.10 -23.54 -4.03
N HIS A 228 -7.82 -22.62 -3.09
CA HIS A 228 -7.44 -23.01 -1.73
C HIS A 228 -8.64 -23.54 -0.96
N PRO A 229 -8.57 -24.78 -0.44
CA PRO A 229 -9.73 -25.49 0.15
C PRO A 229 -10.29 -24.79 1.39
N ALA A 230 -9.48 -24.00 2.09
CA ALA A 230 -9.88 -23.27 3.30
C ALA A 230 -10.09 -21.76 3.05
N LEU A 231 -10.43 -21.34 1.81
CA LEU A 231 -10.65 -19.91 1.52
C LEU A 231 -11.76 -19.30 2.40
N SER A 232 -12.85 -20.06 2.62
CA SER A 232 -13.94 -19.64 3.50
C SER A 232 -13.49 -19.42 4.95
N ASP A 233 -12.51 -20.18 5.44
CA ASP A 233 -11.95 -20.03 6.78
C ASP A 233 -11.23 -18.68 6.97
N LEU A 234 -10.64 -18.14 5.89
CA LEU A 234 -9.99 -16.85 5.94
C LEU A 234 -10.98 -15.72 6.27
N TYR A 235 -12.22 -15.84 5.81
CA TYR A 235 -13.27 -14.84 6.00
C TYR A 235 -14.29 -15.23 7.08
N GLY A 236 -14.29 -16.50 7.52
CA GLY A 236 -15.24 -17.03 8.50
C GLY A 236 -16.68 -17.10 7.97
N ILE A 237 -16.84 -17.12 6.65
CA ILE A 237 -18.11 -17.23 5.92
C ILE A 237 -17.94 -18.18 4.75
N ASP A 238 -19.01 -18.86 4.36
CA ASP A 238 -18.98 -19.72 3.19
C ASP A 238 -18.93 -18.87 1.92
N LEU A 239 -18.02 -19.21 1.04
CA LEU A 239 -17.76 -18.51 -0.22
C LEU A 239 -17.92 -19.46 -1.41
N ASP A 240 -18.74 -19.05 -2.38
CA ASP A 240 -18.84 -19.67 -3.67
C ASP A 240 -17.95 -18.95 -4.68
N ILE A 241 -17.28 -19.70 -5.54
CA ILE A 241 -16.47 -19.17 -6.62
C ILE A 241 -17.23 -19.29 -7.92
N LEU A 242 -17.67 -18.15 -8.44
CA LEU A 242 -18.37 -18.07 -9.71
C LEU A 242 -17.38 -17.84 -10.85
N PRO A 243 -17.19 -18.84 -11.74
CA PRO A 243 -16.38 -18.65 -12.93
C PRO A 243 -17.06 -17.64 -13.87
N ARG A 244 -16.24 -16.80 -14.54
CA ARG A 244 -16.73 -15.85 -15.54
C ARG A 244 -15.96 -16.05 -16.83
N GLU A 245 -16.69 -16.28 -17.92
CA GLU A 245 -16.09 -16.53 -19.23
C GLU A 245 -15.26 -15.30 -19.69
N GLY A 246 -13.98 -15.53 -20.01
CA GLY A 246 -13.05 -14.47 -20.43
C GLY A 246 -12.72 -13.40 -19.38
N LYS A 247 -13.09 -13.60 -18.10
CA LYS A 247 -12.86 -12.65 -16.99
C LYS A 247 -12.36 -13.37 -15.75
N HIS A 248 -11.89 -12.60 -14.77
CA HIS A 248 -11.54 -13.15 -13.46
C HIS A 248 -12.78 -13.74 -12.77
N ALA A 249 -12.63 -14.89 -12.13
CA ALA A 249 -13.66 -15.45 -11.28
C ALA A 249 -13.98 -14.51 -10.11
N VAL A 250 -15.18 -14.63 -9.56
CA VAL A 250 -15.67 -13.76 -8.48
C VAL A 250 -16.04 -14.64 -7.29
N ALA A 251 -15.60 -14.24 -6.12
CA ALA A 251 -16.04 -14.84 -4.86
C ALA A 251 -17.34 -14.13 -4.41
N VAL A 252 -18.34 -14.91 -4.06
CA VAL A 252 -19.62 -14.44 -3.52
C VAL A 252 -19.94 -15.17 -2.23
N VAL A 253 -20.74 -14.57 -1.37
CA VAL A 253 -21.25 -15.26 -0.19
C VAL A 253 -22.24 -16.33 -0.63
N ALA A 254 -22.07 -17.56 -0.16
CA ALA A 254 -22.91 -18.72 -0.49
C ALA A 254 -24.34 -18.58 0.04
#